data_832dd5211633b008e76462f7ea246336
#
_entry.id   832dd5211633b008e76462f7ea246336
#
_cell.length_a   1.000
_cell.length_b   1.000
_cell.length_c   1.000
_cell.angle_alpha   90.00
_cell.angle_beta   90.00
_cell.angle_gamma   90.00
#
_symmetry.space_group_name_H-M   'P 1'
#
loop_
_entity.id
_entity.type
_entity.pdbx_description
1 polymer ?
#
loop_
_entity_poly.entity_id
_entity_poly.type
_entity_poly.pdbx_seq_one_letter_code
_entity_poly.pdbx_strand_id
1 'polypeptide(L)'
;MIILEPSAGIKKDTKLNYDIIGNLLTTLLEYNHKRKINIVAKIHKSRTIGVSYCAPVEGKEFLINLDLSKNNRRYIFGSILHEIRHCIQKEVFKFWPSASHMKTWRDYWYSKEEVDARKMETLTTQFMKSYDSYLKMTEMFKEKKLYRVG
;
A
#
# COMPACT_ATOMS: atom_id res chain seq x y z
N MET A 1 5.35 -7.02 10.46
CA MET A 1 3.98 -6.50 10.35
C MET A 1 3.98 -5.18 9.60
N ILE A 2 3.10 -5.08 8.62
CA ILE A 2 2.90 -3.84 7.88
C ILE A 2 1.63 -3.19 8.41
N ILE A 3 1.78 -2.04 9.03
CA ILE A 3 0.67 -1.30 9.63
C ILE A 3 0.39 -0.09 8.75
N LEU A 4 -0.85 0.02 8.27
CA LEU A 4 -1.31 1.17 7.51
C LEU A 4 -2.16 2.06 8.41
N GLU A 5 -1.80 3.33 8.49
CA GLU A 5 -2.50 4.33 9.30
C GLU A 5 -3.12 5.40 8.37
N PRO A 6 -4.34 5.15 7.87
CA PRO A 6 -5.00 6.11 6.98
C PRO A 6 -5.52 7.32 7.75
N SER A 7 -5.43 8.50 7.13
CA SER A 7 -6.10 9.69 7.64
C SER A 7 -7.62 9.51 7.58
N ALA A 8 -8.35 10.32 8.36
CA ALA A 8 -9.83 10.30 8.34
C ALA A 8 -10.38 10.58 6.93
N GLY A 9 -9.75 11.51 6.19
CA GLY A 9 -10.15 11.82 4.83
C GLY A 9 -9.97 10.67 3.86
N ILE A 10 -8.85 9.95 3.96
CA ILE A 10 -8.59 8.76 3.15
C ILE A 10 -9.62 7.66 3.43
N LYS A 11 -9.92 7.39 4.70
CA LYS A 11 -10.94 6.40 5.07
C LYS A 11 -12.30 6.75 4.49
N LYS A 12 -12.70 8.01 4.61
CA LYS A 12 -13.98 8.50 4.11
C LYS A 12 -14.08 8.39 2.60
N ASP A 13 -13.04 8.81 1.89
CA ASP A 13 -13.06 8.89 0.43
C ASP A 13 -12.92 7.53 -0.24
N THR A 14 -12.11 6.62 0.32
CA THR A 14 -11.86 5.32 -0.28
C THR A 14 -12.82 4.24 0.20
N LYS A 15 -13.35 4.36 1.42
CA LYS A 15 -14.20 3.35 2.09
C LYS A 15 -13.54 1.97 2.16
N LEU A 16 -12.21 1.94 2.28
CA LEU A 16 -11.45 0.70 2.36
C LEU A 16 -11.11 0.35 3.81
N ASN A 17 -11.02 -0.92 4.09
CA ASN A 17 -10.55 -1.42 5.38
C ASN A 17 -9.03 -1.59 5.33
N TYR A 18 -8.30 -0.62 5.87
CA TYR A 18 -6.85 -0.58 5.81
C TYR A 18 -6.17 -1.61 6.72
N ASP A 19 -6.86 -2.09 7.74
CA ASP A 19 -6.35 -3.20 8.57
C ASP A 19 -6.27 -4.50 7.77
N ILE A 20 -7.29 -4.78 6.98
CA ILE A 20 -7.29 -5.94 6.08
C ILE A 20 -6.19 -5.79 5.02
N ILE A 21 -6.04 -4.62 4.42
CA ILE A 21 -5.00 -4.37 3.42
C ILE A 21 -3.61 -4.59 4.04
N GLY A 22 -3.37 -4.05 5.22
CA GLY A 22 -2.10 -4.21 5.93
C GLY A 22 -1.78 -5.67 6.24
N ASN A 23 -2.77 -6.44 6.69
CA ASN A 23 -2.61 -7.86 6.99
C ASN A 23 -2.30 -8.68 5.73
N LEU A 24 -2.97 -8.40 4.61
CA LEU A 24 -2.71 -9.06 3.34
C LEU A 24 -1.32 -8.74 2.81
N LEU A 25 -0.90 -7.48 2.90
CA LEU A 25 0.45 -7.07 2.50
C LEU A 25 1.51 -7.75 3.36
N THR A 26 1.29 -7.84 4.66
CA THR A 26 2.20 -8.53 5.58
C THR A 26 2.39 -9.98 5.16
N THR A 27 1.29 -10.69 4.96
CA THR A 27 1.32 -12.11 4.56
C THR A 27 2.04 -12.30 3.22
N LEU A 28 1.68 -11.49 2.23
CA LEU A 28 2.26 -11.58 0.89
C LEU A 28 3.77 -11.32 0.89
N LEU A 29 4.19 -10.22 1.53
CA LEU A 29 5.58 -9.79 1.46
C LEU A 29 6.49 -10.58 2.39
N GLU A 30 6.04 -10.94 3.58
CA GLU A 30 6.83 -11.80 4.48
C GLU A 30 7.01 -13.19 3.89
N TYR A 31 6.00 -13.73 3.22
CA TYR A 31 6.10 -15.01 2.54
C TYR A 31 7.11 -14.96 1.38
N ASN A 32 7.02 -13.93 0.53
CA ASN A 32 7.89 -13.79 -0.63
C ASN A 32 9.35 -13.57 -0.25
N HIS A 33 9.61 -12.84 0.83
CA HIS A 33 10.97 -12.53 1.27
C HIS A 33 11.49 -13.45 2.37
N LYS A 34 10.65 -14.36 2.87
CA LYS A 34 11.00 -15.34 3.92
C LYS A 34 11.61 -14.67 5.15
N ARG A 35 11.08 -13.51 5.53
CA ARG A 35 11.54 -12.73 6.68
C ARG A 35 10.43 -11.84 7.23
N LYS A 36 10.57 -11.47 8.51
CA LYS A 36 9.69 -10.50 9.15
C LYS A 36 9.93 -9.11 8.58
N ILE A 37 8.85 -8.39 8.34
CA ILE A 37 8.88 -7.01 7.85
C ILE A 37 8.08 -6.15 8.84
N ASN A 38 8.72 -5.10 9.36
CA ASN A 38 8.08 -4.19 10.30
C ASN A 38 8.17 -2.76 9.76
N ILE A 39 7.06 -2.26 9.24
CA ILE A 39 6.94 -0.87 8.79
C ILE A 39 5.59 -0.31 9.20
N VAL A 40 5.55 1.01 9.38
CA VAL A 40 4.33 1.78 9.58
C VAL A 40 4.23 2.78 8.45
N ALA A 41 3.11 2.78 7.74
CA ALA A 41 2.86 3.70 6.64
C ALA A 41 1.64 4.56 6.97
N LYS A 42 1.86 5.86 7.17
CA LYS A 42 0.80 6.85 7.30
C LYS A 42 0.32 7.22 5.90
N ILE A 43 -0.99 7.16 5.69
CA ILE A 43 -1.59 7.38 4.37
C ILE A 43 -2.45 8.63 4.38
N HIS A 44 -2.10 9.58 3.52
CA HIS A 44 -2.81 10.83 3.33
C HIS A 44 -3.19 11.02 1.87
N LYS A 45 -4.11 11.94 1.63
CA LYS A 45 -4.46 12.34 0.27
C LYS A 45 -3.35 13.21 -0.33
N SER A 46 -2.93 12.90 -1.54
CA SER A 46 -1.97 13.74 -2.25
C SER A 46 -2.55 15.10 -2.59
N ARG A 47 -1.75 16.15 -2.42
CA ARG A 47 -2.10 17.51 -2.83
C ARG A 47 -1.80 17.77 -4.30
N THR A 48 -1.02 16.89 -4.92
CA THR A 48 -0.64 17.00 -6.34
C THR A 48 -1.48 16.03 -7.15
N ILE A 49 -2.29 16.54 -8.07
CA ILE A 49 -3.15 15.73 -8.93
C ILE A 49 -2.29 14.86 -9.84
N GLY A 50 -2.65 13.58 -9.93
CA GLY A 50 -1.97 12.61 -10.80
C GLY A 50 -0.69 12.02 -10.23
N VAL A 51 -0.30 12.38 -9.00
CA VAL A 51 0.94 11.90 -8.40
C VAL A 51 0.70 11.33 -7.02
N SER A 52 0.95 10.02 -6.88
CA SER A 52 1.11 9.37 -5.58
C SER A 52 2.60 9.25 -5.29
N TYR A 53 2.99 9.36 -4.02
CA TYR A 53 4.40 9.25 -3.66
C TYR A 53 4.57 8.73 -2.23
N CYS A 54 5.75 8.18 -1.97
CA CYS A 54 6.17 7.66 -0.68
C CYS A 54 7.42 8.42 -0.21
N ALA A 55 7.48 8.74 1.07
CA ALA A 55 8.64 9.37 1.68
C ALA A 55 8.92 8.73 3.04
N PRO A 56 10.21 8.46 3.36
CA PRO A 56 10.57 8.03 4.70
C PRO A 56 10.42 9.21 5.67
N VAL A 57 9.92 8.93 6.86
CA VAL A 57 9.79 9.93 7.92
C VAL A 57 10.89 9.73 8.92
N GLU A 58 10.80 8.72 9.78
CA GLU A 58 11.78 8.43 10.79
C GLU A 58 11.76 6.92 11.09
N GLY A 59 12.96 6.32 11.22
CA GLY A 59 13.07 4.89 11.49
C GLY A 59 12.38 4.04 10.43
N LYS A 60 11.41 3.23 10.86
CA LYS A 60 10.60 2.35 10.00
C LYS A 60 9.26 2.96 9.59
N GLU A 61 9.12 4.27 9.76
CA GLU A 61 7.90 5.00 9.44
C GLU A 61 7.99 5.65 8.07
N PHE A 62 6.89 5.57 7.32
CA PHE A 62 6.78 6.14 5.98
C PHE A 62 5.51 6.96 5.86
N LEU A 63 5.55 7.96 4.99
CA LEU A 63 4.40 8.72 4.60
C LEU A 63 4.05 8.38 3.16
N ILE A 64 2.82 7.94 2.93
CA ILE A 64 2.29 7.67 1.59
C ILE A 64 1.21 8.71 1.31
N ASN A 65 1.35 9.40 0.19
CA ASN A 65 0.34 10.31 -0.31
C ASN A 65 -0.28 9.71 -1.56
N LEU A 66 -1.58 9.42 -1.50
CA LEU A 66 -2.31 8.79 -2.58
C LEU A 66 -3.05 9.84 -3.43
N ASP A 67 -2.88 9.75 -4.73
CA ASP A 67 -3.69 10.50 -5.67
C ASP A 67 -5.08 9.85 -5.77
N LEU A 68 -6.11 10.62 -5.39
CA LEU A 68 -7.50 10.17 -5.47
C LEU A 68 -8.27 10.87 -6.59
N SER A 69 -7.57 11.54 -7.51
CA SER A 69 -8.21 12.24 -8.63
C SER A 69 -8.90 11.27 -9.60
N LYS A 70 -8.38 10.05 -9.70
CA LYS A 70 -9.06 8.97 -10.41
C LYS A 70 -9.90 8.19 -9.39
N ASN A 71 -11.19 8.41 -9.39
CA ASN A 71 -12.11 7.70 -8.50
C ASN A 71 -12.32 6.26 -8.97
N ASN A 72 -11.26 5.47 -8.89
CA ASN A 72 -11.20 4.10 -9.38
C ASN A 72 -10.49 3.23 -8.35
N ARG A 73 -11.21 2.26 -7.84
CA ARG A 73 -10.74 1.34 -6.81
C ARG A 73 -9.48 0.59 -7.24
N ARG A 74 -9.43 0.11 -8.48
CA ARG A 74 -8.27 -0.59 -9.03
C ARG A 74 -7.03 0.29 -9.03
N TYR A 75 -7.19 1.54 -9.43
CA TYR A 75 -6.09 2.51 -9.41
C TYR A 75 -5.58 2.76 -7.99
N ILE A 76 -6.50 2.89 -7.03
CA ILE A 76 -6.13 3.11 -5.62
C ILE A 76 -5.35 1.92 -5.07
N PHE A 77 -5.81 0.69 -5.30
CA PHE A 77 -5.09 -0.51 -4.87
C PHE A 77 -3.72 -0.62 -5.55
N GLY A 78 -3.64 -0.36 -6.85
CA GLY A 78 -2.37 -0.36 -7.58
C GLY A 78 -1.38 0.66 -7.03
N SER A 79 -1.86 1.85 -6.69
CA SER A 79 -1.05 2.91 -6.09
C SER A 79 -0.53 2.51 -4.70
N ILE A 80 -1.38 1.89 -3.88
CA ILE A 80 -0.96 1.39 -2.57
C ILE A 80 0.15 0.35 -2.72
N LEU A 81 -0.03 -0.62 -3.61
CA LEU A 81 0.97 -1.66 -3.86
C LEU A 81 2.29 -1.06 -4.35
N HIS A 82 2.22 -0.09 -5.25
CA HIS A 82 3.38 0.61 -5.79
C HIS A 82 4.16 1.33 -4.68
N GLU A 83 3.47 2.13 -3.87
CA GLU A 83 4.12 2.92 -2.83
C GLU A 83 4.64 2.05 -1.68
N ILE A 84 3.93 1.00 -1.31
CA ILE A 84 4.41 0.04 -0.32
C ILE A 84 5.68 -0.66 -0.83
N ARG A 85 5.77 -0.94 -2.12
CA ARG A 85 7.00 -1.53 -2.68
C ARG A 85 8.21 -0.61 -2.47
N HIS A 86 8.05 0.69 -2.61
CA HIS A 86 9.11 1.65 -2.30
C HIS A 86 9.53 1.58 -0.81
N CYS A 87 8.58 1.41 0.10
CA CYS A 87 8.90 1.21 1.51
C CYS A 87 9.75 -0.05 1.72
N ILE A 88 9.43 -1.14 1.02
CA ILE A 88 10.17 -2.39 1.07
C ILE A 88 11.57 -2.23 0.49
N GLN A 89 11.70 -1.49 -0.61
CA GLN A 89 13.00 -1.21 -1.21
C GLN A 89 13.95 -0.56 -0.21
N LYS A 90 13.46 0.41 0.54
CA LYS A 90 14.27 1.07 1.56
C LYS A 90 14.53 0.17 2.77
N GLU A 91 13.50 -0.43 3.35
CA GLU A 91 13.61 -1.13 4.63
C GLU A 91 14.23 -2.51 4.50
N VAL A 92 13.89 -3.25 3.44
CA VAL A 92 14.33 -4.64 3.25
C VAL A 92 15.57 -4.71 2.36
N PHE A 93 15.53 -4.09 1.19
CA PHE A 93 16.63 -4.12 0.24
C PHE A 93 17.71 -3.08 0.50
N LYS A 94 17.45 -2.14 1.41
CA LYS A 94 18.39 -1.09 1.81
C LYS A 94 18.83 -0.19 0.66
N PHE A 95 17.99 0.01 -0.35
CA PHE A 95 18.24 1.01 -1.36
C PHE A 95 17.08 2.00 -1.46
N TRP A 96 17.41 3.23 -1.76
CA TRP A 96 16.44 4.30 -1.97
C TRP A 96 16.90 5.13 -3.16
N PRO A 97 15.99 5.44 -4.09
CA PRO A 97 16.39 6.19 -5.27
C PRO A 97 16.94 7.55 -4.88
N SER A 98 18.13 7.88 -5.41
CA SER A 98 18.70 9.19 -5.26
C SER A 98 18.17 10.09 -6.37
N ALA A 99 17.40 11.11 -6.00
CA ALA A 99 16.86 12.09 -6.96
C ALA A 99 17.98 12.83 -7.72
N SER A 100 19.20 12.87 -7.18
CA SER A 100 20.34 13.53 -7.82
C SER A 100 20.76 12.88 -9.14
N HIS A 101 20.42 11.62 -9.37
CA HIS A 101 20.73 10.89 -10.60
C HIS A 101 19.62 10.94 -11.64
N MET A 102 18.45 11.47 -11.27
CA MET A 102 17.26 11.48 -12.12
C MET A 102 17.07 12.88 -12.72
N LYS A 103 17.66 13.10 -13.89
CA LYS A 103 17.61 14.40 -14.56
C LYS A 103 16.36 14.60 -15.42
N THR A 104 15.72 13.52 -15.83
CA THR A 104 14.52 13.56 -16.70
C THR A 104 13.44 12.64 -16.17
N TRP A 105 12.20 12.86 -16.63
CA TRP A 105 11.09 11.95 -16.33
C TRP A 105 11.37 10.54 -16.83
N ARG A 106 12.06 10.41 -17.97
CA ARG A 106 12.45 9.12 -18.54
C ARG A 106 13.40 8.38 -17.61
N ASP A 107 14.40 9.05 -17.04
CA ASP A 107 15.34 8.47 -16.08
C ASP A 107 14.59 7.94 -14.86
N TYR A 108 13.62 8.69 -14.35
CA TYR A 108 12.77 8.28 -13.25
C TYR A 108 11.95 7.04 -13.63
N TRP A 109 11.26 7.06 -14.77
CA TRP A 109 10.38 5.98 -15.20
C TRP A 109 11.12 4.66 -15.41
N TYR A 110 12.31 4.69 -15.94
CA TYR A 110 13.13 3.51 -16.19
C TYR A 110 14.11 3.19 -15.06
N SER A 111 14.05 3.92 -13.95
CA SER A 111 14.87 3.59 -12.79
C SER A 111 14.54 2.20 -12.28
N LYS A 112 15.53 1.52 -11.70
CA LYS A 112 15.37 0.20 -11.14
C LYS A 112 14.25 0.15 -10.11
N GLU A 113 14.15 1.19 -9.29
CA GLU A 113 13.16 1.31 -8.22
C GLU A 113 11.73 1.41 -8.78
N GLU A 114 11.53 2.20 -9.80
CA GLU A 114 10.22 2.38 -10.42
C GLU A 114 9.79 1.17 -11.23
N VAL A 115 10.71 0.54 -11.95
CA VAL A 115 10.43 -0.70 -12.67
C VAL A 115 10.01 -1.81 -11.69
N ASP A 116 10.71 -1.95 -10.58
CA ASP A 116 10.38 -2.92 -9.55
C ASP A 116 9.03 -2.61 -8.89
N ALA A 117 8.75 -1.34 -8.59
CA ALA A 117 7.49 -0.94 -8.00
C ALA A 117 6.31 -1.19 -8.95
N ARG A 118 6.47 -0.95 -10.25
CA ARG A 118 5.42 -1.26 -11.24
C ARG A 118 5.16 -2.75 -11.36
N LYS A 119 6.14 -3.60 -11.15
CA LYS A 119 5.91 -5.06 -11.10
C LYS A 119 4.94 -5.45 -9.99
N MET A 120 4.99 -4.77 -8.86
CA MET A 120 4.06 -5.01 -7.76
C MET A 120 2.62 -4.69 -8.17
N GLU A 121 2.41 -3.71 -9.05
CA GLU A 121 1.08 -3.37 -9.56
C GLU A 121 0.43 -4.51 -10.35
N THR A 122 1.20 -5.43 -10.90
CA THR A 122 0.66 -6.58 -11.62
C THR A 122 -0.15 -7.51 -10.72
N LEU A 123 0.02 -7.40 -9.41
CA LEU A 123 -0.73 -8.18 -8.42
C LEU A 123 -2.06 -7.55 -8.02
N THR A 124 -2.40 -6.38 -8.56
CA THR A 124 -3.57 -5.61 -8.15
C THR A 124 -4.87 -6.40 -8.23
N THR A 125 -5.14 -7.07 -9.33
CA THR A 125 -6.39 -7.83 -9.53
C THR A 125 -6.53 -8.94 -8.48
N GLN A 126 -5.46 -9.69 -8.27
CA GLN A 126 -5.45 -10.81 -7.34
C GLN A 126 -5.55 -10.32 -5.89
N PHE A 127 -4.88 -9.23 -5.58
CA PHE A 127 -4.93 -8.60 -4.28
C PHE A 127 -6.33 -8.09 -3.94
N MET A 128 -7.01 -7.47 -4.90
CA MET A 128 -8.40 -7.01 -4.73
C MET A 128 -9.35 -8.17 -4.47
N LYS A 129 -9.19 -9.29 -5.17
CA LYS A 129 -9.99 -10.50 -4.92
C LYS A 129 -9.79 -11.03 -3.49
N SER A 130 -8.56 -11.07 -3.03
CA SER A 130 -8.24 -11.49 -1.66
C SER A 130 -8.84 -10.53 -0.64
N TYR A 131 -8.74 -9.24 -0.88
CA TYR A 131 -9.35 -8.22 -0.04
C TYR A 131 -10.87 -8.41 0.08
N ASP A 132 -11.56 -8.59 -1.03
CA ASP A 132 -13.00 -8.79 -1.04
C ASP A 132 -13.41 -10.06 -0.29
N SER A 133 -12.65 -11.14 -0.43
CA SER A 133 -12.89 -12.39 0.27
C SER A 133 -12.73 -12.22 1.79
N TYR A 134 -11.67 -11.56 2.22
CA TYR A 134 -11.42 -11.30 3.65
C TYR A 134 -12.47 -10.36 4.25
N LEU A 135 -12.85 -9.33 3.51
CA LEU A 135 -13.89 -8.40 3.96
C LEU A 135 -15.21 -9.13 4.20
N LYS A 136 -15.61 -9.97 3.25
CA LYS A 136 -16.82 -10.78 3.34
C LYS A 136 -16.76 -11.74 4.53
N MET A 137 -15.65 -12.42 4.74
CA MET A 137 -15.45 -13.30 5.89
C MET A 137 -15.57 -12.54 7.20
N THR A 138 -14.99 -11.36 7.30
CA THR A 138 -15.06 -10.52 8.49
C THR A 138 -16.50 -10.14 8.81
N GLU A 139 -17.28 -9.77 7.81
CA GLU A 139 -18.70 -9.45 7.98
C GLU A 139 -19.51 -10.68 8.43
N MET A 140 -19.25 -11.83 7.84
CA MET A 140 -19.90 -13.09 8.25
C MET A 140 -19.59 -13.46 9.70
N PHE A 141 -18.35 -13.29 10.14
CA PHE A 141 -17.98 -13.55 11.54
C PHE A 141 -18.68 -12.59 12.52
N LYS A 142 -18.85 -11.34 12.16
CA LYS A 142 -19.60 -10.37 12.96
C LYS A 142 -21.06 -10.78 13.10
N GLU A 143 -21.70 -11.21 12.02
CA GLU A 143 -23.08 -11.70 12.05
C GLU A 143 -23.23 -12.93 12.94
N LYS A 144 -22.34 -13.91 12.83
CA LYS A 144 -22.33 -15.11 13.68
C LYS A 144 -22.16 -14.78 15.16
N LYS A 145 -21.34 -13.79 15.50
CA LYS A 145 -21.20 -13.33 16.88
C LYS A 145 -22.48 -12.74 17.42
N LEU A 146 -23.22 -11.99 16.60
CA LEU A 146 -24.51 -11.43 16.98
C LEU A 146 -25.53 -12.53 17.27
N TYR A 147 -25.57 -13.61 16.49
CA TYR A 147 -26.45 -14.74 16.69
C TYR A 147 -26.09 -15.59 17.91
N ARG A 148 -24.83 -15.64 18.32
CA ARG A 148 -24.39 -16.42 19.49
C ARG A 148 -24.66 -15.74 20.82
N VAL A 149 -24.86 -14.43 20.83
CA VAL A 149 -25.09 -13.63 22.04
C VAL A 149 -26.57 -13.45 22.34
N GLY A 150 -27.42 -13.75 21.37
CA GLY A 150 -28.89 -13.83 21.58
C GLY A 150 -29.34 -15.21 22.04
#